data_6d61be8e9bb5a911d10eb9045dd293fd
#
_entry.id   6d61be8e9bb5a911d10eb9045dd293fd
#
_cell.length_a   1.000
_cell.length_b   1.000
_cell.length_c   1.000
_cell.angle_alpha   90.00
_cell.angle_beta   90.00
_cell.angle_gamma   90.00
#
_symmetry.space_group_name_H-M   'P 1'
#
loop_
_entity.id
_entity.type
_entity.pdbx_description
1 polymer ?
#
loop_
_entity_poly.entity_id
_entity_poly.type
_entity_poly.pdbx_seq_one_letter_code
_entity_poly.pdbx_strand_id
1 'polypeptide(L)'
;MKKIGVALGAGGAKGISHIAFLQALDELGVRPAVIAGTSIGAVIGGFYAAGVSGARLEQLLREIGFRDLYKIVLDFSILSQSAIFTGKGVEDFLSREIPARTFEEVEIPFKVVATNFWDRGQVVFESGSLINAIRASMAMPAVFEPVRLNDMVLVDGGAVNPLPYDLIQGQCDLTIAIDVSGEKTYAPGNPVPNMVESILSTFQIMQASIVEAKRKLLPPDIYVKPALTNIRVLDFYRYKEILAGVQEEVRRFKDTLQNLL
;
A
#
# COMPACT_ATOMS: atom_id res chain seq x y z
N MET A 1 26.27 9.52 3.27
CA MET A 1 25.27 8.43 3.23
C MET A 1 24.45 8.55 1.96
N LYS A 2 24.14 7.44 1.30
CA LYS A 2 23.26 7.42 0.12
C LYS A 2 21.86 7.87 0.51
N LYS A 3 21.23 8.68 -0.33
CA LYS A 3 19.79 9.00 -0.20
C LYS A 3 18.97 7.82 -0.72
N ILE A 4 18.12 7.27 0.12
CA ILE A 4 17.32 6.08 -0.20
C ILE A 4 15.86 6.51 -0.37
N GLY A 5 15.26 6.13 -1.49
CA GLY A 5 13.84 6.26 -1.74
C GLY A 5 13.13 4.91 -1.61
N VAL A 6 11.93 4.89 -1.03
CA VAL A 6 11.15 3.67 -0.81
C VAL A 6 9.77 3.78 -1.43
N ALA A 7 9.43 2.88 -2.32
CA ALA A 7 8.10 2.77 -2.89
C ALA A 7 7.35 1.56 -2.30
N LEU A 8 6.15 1.82 -1.79
CA LEU A 8 5.27 0.84 -1.16
C LEU A 8 4.07 0.59 -2.07
N GLY A 9 3.97 -0.63 -2.58
CA GLY A 9 2.99 -1.01 -3.57
C GLY A 9 1.59 -1.28 -3.01
N ALA A 10 0.61 -1.29 -3.92
CA ALA A 10 -0.75 -1.76 -3.68
C ALA A 10 -0.78 -3.29 -3.51
N GLY A 11 -1.76 -3.81 -2.75
CA GLY A 11 -1.88 -5.28 -2.56
C GLY A 11 -2.96 -5.73 -1.57
N GLY A 12 -3.77 -4.81 -1.04
CA GLY A 12 -4.76 -5.11 0.00
C GLY A 12 -4.11 -5.69 1.26
N ALA A 13 -4.67 -6.75 1.83
CA ALA A 13 -4.17 -7.36 3.06
C ALA A 13 -2.68 -7.77 3.00
N LYS A 14 -2.18 -8.15 1.81
CA LYS A 14 -0.76 -8.48 1.61
C LYS A 14 0.16 -7.30 1.93
N GLY A 15 -0.34 -6.05 1.81
CA GLY A 15 0.40 -4.85 2.16
C GLY A 15 0.78 -4.73 3.64
N ILE A 16 0.19 -5.52 4.52
CA ILE A 16 0.63 -5.64 5.93
C ILE A 16 2.13 -6.01 5.98
N SER A 17 2.62 -6.76 5.00
CA SER A 17 4.04 -7.13 4.91
C SER A 17 4.99 -5.94 4.77
N HIS A 18 4.53 -4.77 4.27
CA HIS A 18 5.33 -3.55 4.25
C HIS A 18 5.90 -3.22 5.64
N ILE A 19 5.14 -3.51 6.70
CA ILE A 19 5.57 -3.27 8.09
C ILE A 19 6.90 -3.97 8.38
N ALA A 20 7.06 -5.23 7.97
CA ALA A 20 8.27 -6.00 8.22
C ALA A 20 9.51 -5.43 7.48
N PHE A 21 9.32 -4.89 6.28
CA PHE A 21 10.39 -4.23 5.53
C PHE A 21 10.75 -2.86 6.10
N LEU A 22 9.76 -2.11 6.62
CA LEU A 22 10.01 -0.85 7.31
C LEU A 22 10.73 -1.07 8.64
N GLN A 23 10.38 -2.15 9.39
CA GLN A 23 11.16 -2.57 10.55
C GLN A 23 12.61 -2.90 10.20
N ALA A 24 12.82 -3.59 9.07
CA ALA A 24 14.18 -3.88 8.62
C ALA A 24 14.99 -2.60 8.31
N LEU A 25 14.35 -1.55 7.75
CA LEU A 25 15.00 -0.24 7.59
C LEU A 25 15.34 0.38 8.94
N ASP A 26 14.40 0.37 9.90
CA ASP A 26 14.64 0.88 11.25
C ASP A 26 15.81 0.16 11.95
N GLU A 27 15.85 -1.18 11.87
CA GLU A 27 16.92 -2.01 12.45
C GLU A 27 18.30 -1.74 11.82
N LEU A 28 18.33 -1.37 10.54
CA LEU A 28 19.55 -0.99 9.84
C LEU A 28 19.93 0.48 10.05
N GLY A 29 19.13 1.26 10.79
CA GLY A 29 19.33 2.69 10.96
C GLY A 29 19.15 3.49 9.67
N VAL A 30 18.40 2.94 8.70
CA VAL A 30 18.18 3.57 7.40
C VAL A 30 16.90 4.37 7.43
N ARG A 31 17.02 5.70 7.33
CA ARG A 31 15.88 6.60 7.18
C ARG A 31 15.71 6.96 5.71
N PRO A 32 14.56 6.64 5.08
CA PRO A 32 14.29 7.05 3.71
C PRO A 32 14.32 8.57 3.55
N ALA A 33 14.88 9.04 2.43
CA ALA A 33 14.87 10.44 2.04
C ALA A 33 13.52 10.86 1.43
N VAL A 34 12.80 9.90 0.85
CA VAL A 34 11.46 10.06 0.25
C VAL A 34 10.75 8.72 0.22
N ILE A 35 9.43 8.75 0.41
CA ILE A 35 8.54 7.59 0.30
C ILE A 35 7.47 7.88 -0.74
N ALA A 36 7.08 6.85 -1.52
CA ALA A 36 5.90 6.90 -2.36
C ALA A 36 5.02 5.69 -2.08
N GLY A 37 3.70 5.87 -2.00
CA GLY A 37 2.77 4.81 -1.65
C GLY A 37 1.51 4.79 -2.51
N THR A 38 0.99 3.59 -2.77
CA THR A 38 -0.29 3.38 -3.44
C THR A 38 -1.18 2.44 -2.62
N SER A 39 -2.45 2.81 -2.43
CA SER A 39 -3.44 1.98 -1.71
C SER A 39 -2.97 1.64 -0.30
N ILE A 40 -2.88 0.37 0.06
CA ILE A 40 -2.33 -0.04 1.36
C ILE A 40 -0.90 0.47 1.59
N GLY A 41 -0.10 0.62 0.52
CA GLY A 41 1.22 1.24 0.60
C GLY A 41 1.16 2.72 0.97
N ALA A 42 0.09 3.43 0.58
CA ALA A 42 -0.15 4.81 1.03
C ALA A 42 -0.54 4.86 2.52
N VAL A 43 -1.33 3.89 3.00
CA VAL A 43 -1.69 3.78 4.42
C VAL A 43 -0.45 3.57 5.28
N ILE A 44 0.30 2.48 5.02
CA ILE A 44 1.48 2.12 5.82
C ILE A 44 2.59 3.19 5.68
N GLY A 45 2.80 3.68 4.45
CA GLY A 45 3.76 4.75 4.17
C GLY A 45 3.41 6.07 4.86
N GLY A 46 2.13 6.41 4.94
CA GLY A 46 1.66 7.62 5.64
C GLY A 46 1.94 7.60 7.14
N PHE A 47 1.69 6.47 7.80
CA PHE A 47 2.09 6.28 9.20
C PHE A 47 3.61 6.42 9.38
N TYR A 48 4.38 5.72 8.56
CA TYR A 48 5.83 5.71 8.66
C TYR A 48 6.43 7.08 8.34
N ALA A 49 5.93 7.76 7.31
CA ALA A 49 6.34 9.11 6.96
C ALA A 49 6.03 10.13 8.08
N ALA A 50 4.95 9.90 8.85
CA ALA A 50 4.58 10.69 10.01
C ALA A 50 5.37 10.32 11.30
N GLY A 51 6.45 9.51 11.20
CA GLY A 51 7.33 9.17 12.32
C GLY A 51 6.94 7.93 13.11
N VAL A 52 5.92 7.17 12.69
CA VAL A 52 5.54 5.90 13.34
C VAL A 52 6.48 4.80 12.87
N SER A 53 7.31 4.26 13.76
CA SER A 53 8.26 3.18 13.41
C SER A 53 7.56 1.89 13.00
N GLY A 54 8.25 1.04 12.24
CA GLY A 54 7.75 -0.28 11.84
C GLY A 54 7.34 -1.14 13.02
N ALA A 55 8.08 -1.10 14.14
CA ALA A 55 7.74 -1.79 15.38
C ALA A 55 6.43 -1.28 15.98
N ARG A 56 6.20 0.04 15.98
CA ARG A 56 4.95 0.63 16.47
C ARG A 56 3.77 0.31 15.57
N LEU A 57 3.99 0.24 14.24
CA LEU A 57 2.96 -0.21 13.29
C LEU A 57 2.52 -1.65 13.56
N GLU A 58 3.45 -2.55 13.81
CA GLU A 58 3.11 -3.94 14.18
C GLU A 58 2.35 -3.99 15.50
N GLN A 59 2.77 -3.20 16.49
CA GLN A 59 2.08 -3.10 17.77
C GLN A 59 0.65 -2.57 17.60
N LEU A 60 0.43 -1.50 16.82
CA LEU A 60 -0.90 -0.98 16.51
C LEU A 60 -1.79 -2.05 15.87
N LEU A 61 -1.25 -2.81 14.90
CA LEU A 61 -1.98 -3.90 14.25
C LEU A 61 -2.41 -4.99 15.25
N ARG A 62 -1.58 -5.28 16.25
CA ARG A 62 -1.91 -6.22 17.34
C ARG A 62 -2.94 -5.66 18.32
N GLU A 63 -2.84 -4.36 18.66
CA GLU A 63 -3.74 -3.66 19.60
C GLU A 63 -5.17 -3.54 19.03
N ILE A 64 -5.31 -3.21 17.73
CA ILE A 64 -6.61 -3.10 17.06
C ILE A 64 -7.38 -4.43 17.12
N GLY A 65 -6.67 -5.56 17.06
CA GLY A 65 -7.29 -6.87 17.03
C GLY A 65 -8.18 -7.11 15.80
N PHE A 66 -8.53 -8.39 15.59
CA PHE A 66 -9.27 -8.80 14.38
C PHE A 66 -10.66 -8.14 14.27
N ARG A 67 -11.42 -8.06 15.37
CA ARG A 67 -12.80 -7.55 15.33
C ARG A 67 -12.88 -6.07 14.98
N ASP A 68 -11.94 -5.28 15.47
CA ASP A 68 -11.96 -3.84 15.25
C ASP A 68 -11.34 -3.47 13.91
N LEU A 69 -10.30 -4.18 13.46
CA LEU A 69 -9.78 -4.07 12.10
C LEU A 69 -10.87 -4.39 11.06
N TYR A 70 -11.67 -5.41 11.33
CA TYR A 70 -12.80 -5.79 10.47
C TYR A 70 -13.87 -4.69 10.45
N LYS A 71 -14.21 -4.08 11.58
CA LYS A 71 -15.15 -2.94 11.65
C LYS A 71 -14.62 -1.69 10.94
N ILE A 72 -13.31 -1.41 11.06
CA ILE A 72 -12.66 -0.29 10.39
C ILE A 72 -12.75 -0.43 8.87
N VAL A 73 -12.47 -1.64 8.35
CA VAL A 73 -12.49 -1.91 6.92
C VAL A 73 -13.91 -2.09 6.39
N LEU A 74 -14.77 -2.78 7.17
CA LEU A 74 -16.15 -3.13 6.79
C LEU A 74 -17.17 -2.16 7.42
N ASP A 75 -17.06 -0.90 7.08
CA ASP A 75 -18.05 0.12 7.39
C ASP A 75 -19.27 -0.05 6.46
N PHE A 76 -20.24 -0.84 6.90
CA PHE A 76 -21.43 -1.15 6.11
C PHE A 76 -22.29 0.09 5.88
N SER A 77 -22.34 0.57 4.66
CA SER A 77 -23.36 1.51 4.21
C SER A 77 -24.54 0.76 3.57
N ILE A 78 -25.67 0.74 4.27
CA ILE A 78 -26.93 0.17 3.75
C ILE A 78 -27.49 1.00 2.58
N LEU A 79 -26.95 2.19 2.31
CA LEU A 79 -27.44 3.16 1.34
C LEU A 79 -26.55 3.38 0.12
N SER A 80 -25.37 2.75 0.03
CA SER A 80 -24.48 2.92 -1.11
C SER A 80 -24.89 2.08 -2.30
N GLN A 81 -25.07 2.71 -3.45
CA GLN A 81 -25.33 2.04 -4.74
C GLN A 81 -24.05 1.70 -5.51
N SER A 82 -22.89 2.24 -5.10
CA SER A 82 -21.64 2.19 -5.87
C SER A 82 -20.54 1.34 -5.26
N ALA A 83 -20.64 1.00 -3.97
CA ALA A 83 -19.62 0.23 -3.26
C ALA A 83 -20.19 -0.51 -2.04
N ILE A 84 -19.39 -1.42 -1.48
CA ILE A 84 -19.78 -2.19 -0.29
C ILE A 84 -19.58 -1.34 0.98
N PHE A 85 -18.52 -0.49 1.01
CA PHE A 85 -18.14 0.29 2.19
C PHE A 85 -17.93 1.77 1.85
N THR A 86 -18.31 2.69 2.76
CA THR A 86 -18.06 4.13 2.60
C THR A 86 -16.59 4.48 2.76
N GLY A 87 -15.85 3.69 3.55
CA GLY A 87 -14.49 3.96 3.97
C GLY A 87 -14.33 5.02 5.06
N LYS A 88 -15.44 5.47 5.66
CA LYS A 88 -15.42 6.43 6.77
C LYS A 88 -14.74 5.85 8.01
N GLY A 89 -14.96 4.58 8.32
CA GLY A 89 -14.27 3.92 9.43
C GLY A 89 -12.76 3.92 9.29
N VAL A 90 -12.26 3.76 8.06
CA VAL A 90 -10.82 3.87 7.77
C VAL A 90 -10.35 5.32 7.93
N GLU A 91 -11.10 6.30 7.41
CA GLU A 91 -10.77 7.72 7.54
C GLU A 91 -10.72 8.16 9.02
N ASP A 92 -11.71 7.77 9.81
CA ASP A 92 -11.76 8.05 11.25
C ASP A 92 -10.58 7.39 11.99
N PHE A 93 -10.22 6.15 11.62
CA PHE A 93 -9.04 5.45 12.15
C PHE A 93 -7.74 6.18 11.80
N LEU A 94 -7.52 6.50 10.54
CA LEU A 94 -6.33 7.22 10.08
C LEU A 94 -6.22 8.59 10.79
N SER A 95 -7.35 9.30 10.89
CA SER A 95 -7.42 10.60 11.56
C SER A 95 -7.14 10.53 13.06
N ARG A 96 -7.34 9.39 13.71
CA ARG A 96 -7.04 9.20 15.13
C ARG A 96 -5.60 8.78 15.36
N GLU A 97 -5.08 7.88 14.52
CA GLU A 97 -3.83 7.18 14.80
C GLU A 97 -2.60 7.76 14.06
N ILE A 98 -2.77 8.42 12.89
CA ILE A 98 -1.65 9.08 12.21
C ILE A 98 -1.31 10.40 12.93
N PRO A 99 -0.05 10.63 13.35
CA PRO A 99 0.35 11.85 14.05
C PRO A 99 0.25 13.13 13.20
N ALA A 100 0.31 13.01 11.86
CA ALA A 100 0.25 14.11 10.90
C ALA A 100 -1.14 14.19 10.23
N ARG A 101 -1.61 15.40 9.92
CA ARG A 101 -2.85 15.66 9.19
C ARG A 101 -2.61 16.08 7.75
N THR A 102 -1.44 16.68 7.52
CA THR A 102 -1.05 17.20 6.21
C THR A 102 0.32 16.64 5.80
N PHE A 103 0.64 16.76 4.51
CA PHE A 103 1.95 16.39 4.00
C PHE A 103 3.08 17.25 4.54
N GLU A 104 2.78 18.48 4.96
CA GLU A 104 3.73 19.42 5.53
C GLU A 104 4.16 19.03 6.96
N GLU A 105 3.36 18.21 7.64
CA GLU A 105 3.61 17.74 9.01
C GLU A 105 4.38 16.43 9.08
N VAL A 106 4.58 15.72 7.95
CA VAL A 106 5.31 14.45 7.96
C VAL A 106 6.80 14.66 8.13
N GLU A 107 7.47 13.72 8.75
CA GLU A 107 8.91 13.75 8.98
C GLU A 107 9.74 13.33 7.76
N ILE A 108 9.14 12.54 6.86
CA ILE A 108 9.77 12.06 5.63
C ILE A 108 8.91 12.52 4.46
N PRO A 109 9.47 13.21 3.45
CA PRO A 109 8.76 13.57 2.23
C PRO A 109 7.98 12.39 1.66
N PHE A 110 6.68 12.59 1.44
CA PHE A 110 5.78 11.50 1.07
C PHE A 110 4.96 11.85 -0.18
N LYS A 111 4.75 10.85 -1.04
CA LYS A 111 3.91 10.95 -2.23
C LYS A 111 2.85 9.86 -2.19
N VAL A 112 1.60 10.24 -2.45
CA VAL A 112 0.46 9.33 -2.50
C VAL A 112 -0.15 9.35 -3.88
N VAL A 113 -0.39 8.17 -4.46
CA VAL A 113 -1.00 8.05 -5.78
C VAL A 113 -2.47 7.69 -5.68
N ALA A 114 -3.32 8.44 -6.39
CA ALA A 114 -4.70 8.08 -6.71
C ALA A 114 -4.92 8.13 -8.23
N THR A 115 -6.09 7.68 -8.67
CA THR A 115 -6.49 7.73 -10.08
C THR A 115 -7.65 8.70 -10.24
N ASN A 116 -7.54 9.70 -11.13
CA ASN A 116 -8.69 10.47 -11.57
C ASN A 116 -9.52 9.62 -12.51
N PHE A 117 -10.76 9.33 -12.10
CA PHE A 117 -11.65 8.41 -12.81
C PHE A 117 -12.02 8.90 -14.23
N TRP A 118 -12.28 10.19 -14.35
CA TRP A 118 -12.73 10.76 -15.64
C TRP A 118 -11.58 11.04 -16.59
N ASP A 119 -10.45 11.54 -16.08
CA ASP A 119 -9.25 11.80 -16.90
C ASP A 119 -8.42 10.56 -17.17
N ARG A 120 -8.72 9.45 -16.48
CA ARG A 120 -8.00 8.16 -16.59
C ARG A 120 -6.49 8.28 -16.32
N GLY A 121 -6.12 9.27 -15.52
CA GLY A 121 -4.74 9.62 -15.25
C GLY A 121 -4.37 9.45 -13.77
N GLN A 122 -3.07 9.35 -13.51
CA GLN A 122 -2.59 9.36 -12.14
C GLN A 122 -2.66 10.77 -11.55
N VAL A 123 -3.03 10.84 -10.27
CA VAL A 123 -2.92 12.03 -9.44
C VAL A 123 -1.92 11.73 -8.34
N VAL A 124 -0.90 12.58 -8.21
CA VAL A 124 0.12 12.49 -7.16
C VAL A 124 -0.14 13.59 -6.14
N PHE A 125 -0.36 13.19 -4.89
CA PHE A 125 -0.49 14.09 -3.76
C PHE A 125 0.83 14.15 -3.00
N GLU A 126 1.32 15.36 -2.75
CA GLU A 126 2.54 15.63 -1.97
C GLU A 126 2.39 16.90 -1.11
N SER A 127 1.18 17.46 -1.05
CA SER A 127 0.83 18.63 -0.23
C SER A 127 -0.64 18.59 0.20
N GLY A 128 -1.00 19.35 1.24
CA GLY A 128 -2.35 19.45 1.77
C GLY A 128 -2.76 18.25 2.62
N SER A 129 -4.04 17.86 2.60
CA SER A 129 -4.58 16.82 3.50
C SER A 129 -4.02 15.43 3.20
N LEU A 130 -3.20 14.91 4.10
CA LEU A 130 -2.64 13.55 4.06
C LEU A 130 -3.75 12.49 4.12
N ILE A 131 -4.72 12.67 5.02
CA ILE A 131 -5.79 11.70 5.25
C ILE A 131 -6.68 11.57 4.00
N ASN A 132 -7.06 12.70 3.37
CA ASN A 132 -7.86 12.67 2.15
C ASN A 132 -7.13 12.01 0.99
N ALA A 133 -5.82 12.26 0.85
CA ALA A 133 -5.00 11.64 -0.19
C ALA A 133 -4.91 10.12 0.01
N ILE A 134 -4.65 9.66 1.25
CA ILE A 134 -4.61 8.23 1.57
C ILE A 134 -5.98 7.60 1.31
N ARG A 135 -7.09 8.25 1.74
CA ARG A 135 -8.45 7.77 1.53
C ARG A 135 -8.77 7.64 0.03
N ALA A 136 -8.35 8.60 -0.79
CA ALA A 136 -8.50 8.54 -2.25
C ALA A 136 -7.68 7.40 -2.86
N SER A 137 -6.42 7.24 -2.41
CA SER A 137 -5.51 6.20 -2.89
C SER A 137 -6.03 4.78 -2.64
N MET A 138 -6.80 4.58 -1.58
CA MET A 138 -7.34 3.26 -1.20
C MET A 138 -8.79 3.03 -1.66
N ALA A 139 -9.37 3.93 -2.46
CA ALA A 139 -10.75 3.82 -2.96
C ALA A 139 -10.88 2.74 -4.04
N MET A 140 -10.65 1.48 -3.64
CA MET A 140 -10.66 0.31 -4.52
C MET A 140 -12.07 0.05 -5.06
N PRO A 141 -12.27 -0.03 -6.39
CA PRO A 141 -13.57 -0.32 -6.99
C PRO A 141 -14.18 -1.61 -6.42
N ALA A 142 -15.49 -1.63 -6.25
CA ALA A 142 -16.28 -2.69 -5.63
C ALA A 142 -16.01 -2.91 -4.12
N VAL A 143 -15.06 -2.21 -3.49
CA VAL A 143 -14.81 -2.27 -2.04
C VAL A 143 -15.21 -0.94 -1.39
N PHE A 144 -14.59 0.16 -1.80
CA PHE A 144 -14.82 1.48 -1.23
C PHE A 144 -15.44 2.46 -2.22
N GLU A 145 -16.22 3.39 -1.70
CA GLU A 145 -16.75 4.49 -2.50
C GLU A 145 -15.62 5.35 -3.09
N PRO A 146 -15.78 5.81 -4.36
CA PRO A 146 -14.91 6.83 -4.92
C PRO A 146 -14.89 8.10 -4.05
N VAL A 147 -13.76 8.77 -4.00
CA VAL A 147 -13.58 10.00 -3.22
C VAL A 147 -13.74 11.21 -4.14
N ARG A 148 -14.65 12.12 -3.78
CA ARG A 148 -14.71 13.42 -4.43
C ARG A 148 -13.80 14.39 -3.67
N LEU A 149 -12.76 14.88 -4.36
CA LEU A 149 -11.83 15.87 -3.82
C LEU A 149 -11.63 16.97 -4.86
N ASN A 150 -11.93 18.20 -4.48
CA ASN A 150 -12.06 19.31 -5.42
C ASN A 150 -13.04 18.92 -6.55
N ASP A 151 -12.70 19.15 -7.81
CA ASP A 151 -13.51 18.77 -8.97
C ASP A 151 -13.23 17.37 -9.51
N MET A 152 -12.39 16.58 -8.82
CA MET A 152 -12.01 15.23 -9.23
C MET A 152 -12.86 14.16 -8.54
N VAL A 153 -13.13 13.08 -9.27
CA VAL A 153 -13.60 11.80 -8.74
C VAL A 153 -12.43 10.84 -8.74
N LEU A 154 -12.00 10.41 -7.56
CA LEU A 154 -10.79 9.64 -7.35
C LEU A 154 -11.12 8.20 -6.95
N VAL A 155 -10.37 7.28 -7.53
CA VAL A 155 -10.37 5.85 -7.20
C VAL A 155 -8.95 5.39 -6.88
N ASP A 156 -8.80 4.14 -6.44
CA ASP A 156 -7.52 3.54 -6.05
C ASP A 156 -6.40 3.81 -7.09
N GLY A 157 -5.27 4.28 -6.59
CA GLY A 157 -4.11 4.60 -7.41
C GLY A 157 -3.51 3.40 -8.14
N GLY A 158 -3.81 2.19 -7.66
CA GLY A 158 -3.39 0.95 -8.30
C GLY A 158 -3.98 0.70 -9.69
N ALA A 159 -4.99 1.46 -10.10
CA ALA A 159 -5.51 1.40 -11.48
C ALA A 159 -4.50 1.93 -12.51
N VAL A 160 -3.60 2.83 -12.13
CA VAL A 160 -2.64 3.48 -13.04
C VAL A 160 -1.18 3.33 -12.61
N ASN A 161 -0.91 3.35 -11.31
CA ASN A 161 0.45 3.22 -10.77
C ASN A 161 0.47 2.41 -9.46
N PRO A 162 0.39 1.09 -9.54
CA PRO A 162 0.31 0.22 -8.36
C PRO A 162 1.59 0.14 -7.53
N LEU A 163 2.75 0.52 -8.08
CA LEU A 163 4.04 0.55 -7.38
C LEU A 163 4.82 1.79 -7.82
N PRO A 164 4.73 2.92 -7.07
CA PRO A 164 5.07 4.24 -7.58
C PRO A 164 6.56 4.62 -7.45
N TYR A 165 7.51 3.71 -7.69
CA TYR A 165 8.94 3.98 -7.56
C TYR A 165 9.48 4.95 -8.63
N ASP A 166 8.81 5.04 -9.78
CA ASP A 166 9.09 6.02 -10.83
C ASP A 166 8.98 7.47 -10.36
N LEU A 167 8.13 7.74 -9.35
CA LEU A 167 7.94 9.08 -8.79
C LEU A 167 9.07 9.53 -7.88
N ILE A 168 9.92 8.63 -7.44
CA ILE A 168 11.03 8.90 -6.52
C ILE A 168 12.39 8.54 -7.13
N GLN A 169 12.41 7.77 -8.21
CA GLN A 169 13.62 7.47 -8.97
C GLN A 169 14.18 8.78 -9.56
N GLY A 170 15.46 9.04 -9.33
CA GLY A 170 16.08 10.32 -9.67
C GLY A 170 16.03 11.39 -8.58
N GLN A 171 15.28 11.17 -7.49
CA GLN A 171 15.30 12.00 -6.27
C GLN A 171 16.22 11.42 -5.16
N CYS A 172 16.68 10.19 -5.36
CA CYS A 172 17.51 9.43 -4.43
C CYS A 172 18.63 8.70 -5.17
N ASP A 173 19.64 8.25 -4.43
CA ASP A 173 20.79 7.51 -4.96
C ASP A 173 20.47 6.02 -5.10
N LEU A 174 19.48 5.53 -4.36
CA LEU A 174 19.03 4.14 -4.35
C LEU A 174 17.51 4.08 -4.20
N THR A 175 16.85 3.43 -5.14
CA THR A 175 15.40 3.25 -5.16
C THR A 175 15.03 1.82 -4.77
N ILE A 176 14.25 1.69 -3.69
CA ILE A 176 13.70 0.42 -3.22
C ILE A 176 12.22 0.35 -3.60
N ALA A 177 11.81 -0.71 -4.29
CA ALA A 177 10.42 -0.96 -4.65
C ALA A 177 9.92 -2.26 -4.01
N ILE A 178 8.92 -2.16 -3.13
CA ILE A 178 8.33 -3.30 -2.41
C ILE A 178 6.97 -3.62 -3.03
N ASP A 179 6.93 -4.69 -3.83
CA ASP A 179 5.75 -5.19 -4.54
C ASP A 179 5.05 -6.25 -3.71
N VAL A 180 3.89 -5.94 -3.18
CA VAL A 180 3.06 -6.86 -2.38
C VAL A 180 1.85 -7.39 -3.15
N SER A 181 1.90 -7.41 -4.47
CA SER A 181 0.83 -7.96 -5.32
C SER A 181 0.56 -9.45 -5.02
N GLY A 182 1.58 -10.18 -4.58
CA GLY A 182 1.49 -11.60 -4.26
C GLY A 182 1.23 -12.47 -5.49
N GLU A 183 0.90 -13.74 -5.26
CA GLU A 183 0.65 -14.72 -6.31
C GLU A 183 -0.55 -15.60 -5.95
N LYS A 184 -1.15 -16.21 -6.98
CA LYS A 184 -2.13 -17.29 -6.82
C LYS A 184 -1.57 -18.57 -7.43
N THR A 185 -1.67 -19.67 -6.70
CA THR A 185 -1.31 -20.98 -7.23
C THR A 185 -2.52 -21.64 -7.88
N TYR A 186 -2.31 -22.15 -9.09
CA TYR A 186 -3.31 -22.99 -9.72
C TYR A 186 -3.30 -24.38 -9.06
N ALA A 187 -4.48 -24.90 -8.76
CA ALA A 187 -4.68 -26.30 -8.40
C ALA A 187 -5.83 -26.89 -9.20
N PRO A 188 -5.72 -28.14 -9.68
CA PRO A 188 -6.85 -28.83 -10.31
C PRO A 188 -8.04 -28.84 -9.36
N GLY A 189 -9.24 -28.46 -9.87
CA GLY A 189 -10.46 -28.37 -9.06
C GLY A 189 -10.69 -27.05 -8.34
N ASN A 190 -9.85 -26.02 -8.57
CA ASN A 190 -10.16 -24.67 -8.10
C ASN A 190 -11.55 -24.24 -8.58
N PRO A 191 -12.39 -23.68 -7.71
CA PRO A 191 -13.72 -23.24 -8.08
C PRO A 191 -13.65 -22.07 -9.06
N VAL A 192 -14.66 -21.92 -9.90
CA VAL A 192 -14.86 -20.70 -10.68
C VAL A 192 -15.08 -19.53 -9.71
N PRO A 193 -14.35 -18.43 -9.81
CA PRO A 193 -14.50 -17.29 -8.92
C PRO A 193 -15.89 -16.67 -9.04
N ASN A 194 -16.48 -16.25 -7.93
CA ASN A 194 -17.71 -15.46 -7.96
C ASN A 194 -17.44 -14.05 -8.55
N MET A 195 -18.51 -13.29 -8.79
CA MET A 195 -18.41 -11.96 -9.43
C MET A 195 -17.46 -11.01 -8.68
N VAL A 196 -17.57 -10.91 -7.36
CA VAL A 196 -16.73 -10.00 -6.55
C VAL A 196 -15.27 -10.44 -6.60
N GLU A 197 -15.00 -11.73 -6.39
CA GLU A 197 -13.65 -12.28 -6.48
C GLU A 197 -13.06 -12.13 -7.89
N SER A 198 -13.88 -12.28 -8.93
CA SER A 198 -13.46 -12.08 -10.31
C SER A 198 -13.03 -10.62 -10.56
N ILE A 199 -13.82 -9.63 -10.13
CA ILE A 199 -13.50 -8.21 -10.26
C ILE A 199 -12.20 -7.88 -9.51
N LEU A 200 -12.12 -8.24 -8.23
CA LEU A 200 -10.95 -7.92 -7.39
C LEU A 200 -9.67 -8.61 -7.90
N SER A 201 -9.78 -9.86 -8.31
CA SER A 201 -8.63 -10.59 -8.85
C SER A 201 -8.19 -10.07 -10.20
N THR A 202 -9.13 -9.72 -11.08
CA THR A 202 -8.81 -9.11 -12.39
C THR A 202 -8.10 -7.77 -12.19
N PHE A 203 -8.57 -6.95 -11.24
CA PHE A 203 -7.88 -5.70 -10.90
C PHE A 203 -6.44 -5.95 -10.44
N GLN A 204 -6.19 -6.95 -9.59
CA GLN A 204 -4.84 -7.33 -9.18
C GLN A 204 -3.97 -7.86 -10.33
N ILE A 205 -4.54 -8.62 -11.27
CA ILE A 205 -3.83 -9.09 -12.47
C ILE A 205 -3.39 -7.90 -13.31
N MET A 206 -4.27 -6.91 -13.52
CA MET A 206 -3.94 -5.68 -14.25
C MET A 206 -2.83 -4.89 -13.55
N GLN A 207 -2.91 -4.75 -12.22
CA GLN A 207 -1.85 -4.11 -11.41
C GLN A 207 -0.50 -4.81 -11.59
N ALA A 208 -0.46 -6.14 -11.50
CA ALA A 208 0.75 -6.91 -11.68
C ALA A 208 1.33 -6.75 -13.10
N SER A 209 0.48 -6.68 -14.12
CA SER A 209 0.89 -6.43 -15.50
C SER A 209 1.50 -5.04 -15.69
N ILE A 210 0.93 -4.00 -15.04
CA ILE A 210 1.48 -2.64 -15.06
C ILE A 210 2.86 -2.60 -14.40
N VAL A 211 3.01 -3.23 -13.21
CA VAL A 211 4.29 -3.29 -12.50
C VAL A 211 5.34 -3.99 -13.35
N GLU A 212 4.99 -5.14 -13.94
CA GLU A 212 5.94 -5.91 -14.75
C GLU A 212 6.37 -5.15 -16.01
N ALA A 213 5.45 -4.47 -16.70
CA ALA A 213 5.76 -3.64 -17.85
C ALA A 213 6.69 -2.47 -17.47
N LYS A 214 6.38 -1.77 -16.36
CA LYS A 214 7.19 -0.67 -15.87
C LYS A 214 8.58 -1.13 -15.46
N ARG A 215 8.70 -2.25 -14.75
CA ARG A 215 9.96 -2.82 -14.29
C ARG A 215 10.91 -3.18 -15.44
N LYS A 216 10.38 -3.63 -16.57
CA LYS A 216 11.17 -3.90 -17.78
C LYS A 216 11.75 -2.65 -18.43
N LEU A 217 11.04 -1.52 -18.34
CA LEU A 217 11.43 -0.25 -18.96
C LEU A 217 12.28 0.61 -18.02
N LEU A 218 11.99 0.57 -16.74
CA LEU A 218 12.59 1.43 -15.72
C LEU A 218 12.78 0.61 -14.43
N PRO A 219 13.81 -0.27 -14.34
CA PRO A 219 14.00 -1.09 -13.16
C PRO A 219 14.40 -0.25 -11.93
N PRO A 220 13.87 -0.54 -10.72
CA PRO A 220 14.39 0.03 -9.48
C PRO A 220 15.73 -0.64 -9.11
N ASP A 221 16.52 -0.02 -8.24
CA ASP A 221 17.80 -0.59 -7.79
C ASP A 221 17.60 -1.83 -6.93
N ILE A 222 16.61 -1.82 -6.06
CA ILE A 222 16.18 -2.98 -5.28
C ILE A 222 14.69 -3.24 -5.53
N TYR A 223 14.38 -4.40 -6.07
CA TYR A 223 13.00 -4.87 -6.21
C TYR A 223 12.75 -6.04 -5.28
N VAL A 224 11.77 -5.90 -4.41
CA VAL A 224 11.35 -6.94 -3.46
C VAL A 224 9.93 -7.35 -3.78
N LYS A 225 9.70 -8.65 -3.98
CA LYS A 225 8.38 -9.24 -4.13
C LYS A 225 8.27 -10.45 -3.21
N PRO A 226 7.66 -10.31 -2.02
CA PRO A 226 7.47 -11.42 -1.11
C PRO A 226 6.60 -12.53 -1.70
N ALA A 227 6.95 -13.77 -1.42
CA ALA A 227 6.23 -14.95 -1.91
C ALA A 227 4.91 -15.20 -1.15
N LEU A 228 4.04 -14.17 -1.11
CA LEU A 228 2.72 -14.26 -0.49
C LEU A 228 1.72 -14.90 -1.46
N THR A 229 1.40 -16.17 -1.24
CA THR A 229 0.50 -16.94 -2.09
C THR A 229 -0.87 -17.12 -1.45
N ASN A 230 -1.93 -17.09 -2.27
CA ASN A 230 -3.32 -17.37 -1.85
C ASN A 230 -3.85 -16.49 -0.70
N ILE A 231 -3.34 -15.27 -0.55
CA ILE A 231 -3.90 -14.23 0.32
C ILE A 231 -4.83 -13.35 -0.51
N ARG A 232 -6.11 -13.26 -0.11
CA ARG A 232 -7.09 -12.40 -0.78
C ARG A 232 -6.92 -10.93 -0.36
N VAL A 233 -7.50 -10.02 -1.14
CA VAL A 233 -7.44 -8.56 -0.91
C VAL A 233 -7.90 -8.17 0.49
N LEU A 234 -8.96 -8.82 1.00
CA LEU A 234 -9.60 -8.50 2.28
C LEU A 234 -9.21 -9.44 3.42
N ASP A 235 -8.23 -10.31 3.26
CA ASP A 235 -7.80 -11.28 4.27
C ASP A 235 -6.94 -10.62 5.39
N PHE A 236 -7.30 -9.43 5.84
CA PHE A 236 -6.58 -8.71 6.90
C PHE A 236 -6.46 -9.49 8.21
N TYR A 237 -7.38 -10.41 8.48
CA TYR A 237 -7.35 -11.29 9.64
C TYR A 237 -6.15 -12.25 9.64
N ARG A 238 -5.54 -12.49 8.48
CA ARG A 238 -4.35 -13.35 8.31
C ARG A 238 -3.03 -12.59 8.57
N TYR A 239 -3.08 -11.42 9.21
CA TYR A 239 -1.90 -10.57 9.38
C TYR A 239 -0.70 -11.28 10.02
N LYS A 240 -0.93 -12.19 10.99
CA LYS A 240 0.14 -12.99 11.61
C LYS A 240 0.84 -13.91 10.61
N GLU A 241 0.05 -14.56 9.76
CA GLU A 241 0.56 -15.41 8.69
C GLU A 241 1.33 -14.61 7.65
N ILE A 242 0.80 -13.43 7.27
CA ILE A 242 1.46 -12.52 6.32
C ILE A 242 2.82 -12.08 6.85
N LEU A 243 2.90 -11.61 8.11
CA LEU A 243 4.15 -11.17 8.73
C LEU A 243 5.14 -12.32 8.91
N ALA A 244 4.67 -13.50 9.28
CA ALA A 244 5.53 -14.68 9.41
C ALA A 244 6.04 -15.18 8.06
N GLY A 245 5.19 -15.11 7.03
CA GLY A 245 5.50 -15.62 5.69
C GLY A 245 6.56 -14.82 4.92
N VAL A 246 6.91 -13.61 5.36
CA VAL A 246 7.87 -12.75 4.64
C VAL A 246 9.25 -12.66 5.32
N GLN A 247 9.47 -13.39 6.39
CA GLN A 247 10.70 -13.24 7.19
C GLN A 247 11.98 -13.58 6.42
N GLU A 248 11.91 -14.55 5.51
CA GLU A 248 13.05 -14.92 4.68
C GLU A 248 13.38 -13.82 3.66
N GLU A 249 12.38 -13.24 3.03
CA GLU A 249 12.54 -12.11 2.10
C GLU A 249 13.05 -10.86 2.83
N VAL A 250 12.59 -10.62 4.04
CA VAL A 250 13.08 -9.51 4.89
C VAL A 250 14.56 -9.71 5.21
N ARG A 251 14.98 -10.92 5.54
CA ARG A 251 16.42 -11.24 5.77
C ARG A 251 17.25 -10.95 4.53
N ARG A 252 16.85 -11.49 3.38
CA ARG A 252 17.54 -11.25 2.09
C ARG A 252 17.57 -9.76 1.72
N PHE A 253 16.50 -9.06 1.99
CA PHE A 253 16.42 -7.62 1.78
C PHE A 253 17.44 -6.87 2.64
N LYS A 254 17.57 -7.22 3.92
CA LYS A 254 18.57 -6.63 4.84
C LYS A 254 19.98 -6.88 4.33
N ASP A 255 20.31 -8.13 3.97
CA ASP A 255 21.63 -8.50 3.45
C ASP A 255 21.96 -7.71 2.16
N THR A 256 20.99 -7.61 1.25
CA THR A 256 21.15 -6.85 -0.01
C THR A 256 21.39 -5.37 0.27
N LEU A 257 20.59 -4.78 1.15
CA LEU A 257 20.71 -3.36 1.46
C LEU A 257 22.02 -3.03 2.17
N GLN A 258 22.45 -3.86 3.14
CA GLN A 258 23.73 -3.67 3.84
C GLN A 258 24.94 -3.69 2.88
N ASN A 259 24.89 -4.52 1.85
CA ASN A 259 25.97 -4.59 0.84
C ASN A 259 25.99 -3.37 -0.09
N LEU A 260 24.91 -2.58 -0.14
CA LEU A 260 24.80 -1.40 -0.99
C LEU A 260 25.00 -0.09 -0.23
N LEU A 261 24.94 -0.09 1.10
CA LEU A 261 25.19 1.08 1.96
C LEU A 261 26.68 1.37 2.09
#